data_2ffa62f2507e08b26d8af76dc320bb3a
#
_entry.id   2ffa62f2507e08b26d8af76dc320bb3a
#
_cell.length_a   1.000
_cell.length_b   1.000
_cell.length_c   1.000
_cell.angle_alpha   90.00
_cell.angle_beta   90.00
_cell.angle_gamma   90.00
#
_symmetry.space_group_name_H-M   'P 1'
#
loop_
_entity.id
_entity.type
_entity.pdbx_description
1 polymer ?
#
loop_
_entity_poly.entity_id
_entity_poly.type
_entity_poly.pdbx_seq_one_letter_code
_entity_poly.pdbx_strand_id
1 'polypeptide(L)'
;RVLARDEHPDPSLYERQSLVGVPWQIIGGVLPGHEVEEGVNYLEMRDGTTLSAMVRFPDPRFYGDGPYPTVIELSGYDPSNPNDPEPGSMIAQAFGYASVGINLRGTGCSGGVFDVFSEAEQADGYDAIEIVARQPWVLNNVVGMVGLSYSGNTQLYVGSTKPPHLAALASLSVIEDSWQMAWPGGIYNAGFTKQWLEERN
;
A
#
# COMPACT_ATOMS: atom_id res chain seq x y z
N ARG A 1 -0.14 12.20 -16.01
CA ARG A 1 -0.40 12.12 -17.47
C ARG A 1 -1.01 10.75 -17.71
N VAL A 2 -2.34 10.68 -17.76
CA VAL A 2 -3.09 9.48 -18.13
C VAL A 2 -2.61 9.04 -19.50
N LEU A 3 -2.05 7.85 -19.61
CA LEU A 3 -1.70 7.24 -20.89
C LEU A 3 -2.98 7.03 -21.69
N ALA A 4 -2.93 7.38 -22.97
CA ALA A 4 -4.06 7.35 -23.87
C ALA A 4 -4.68 5.94 -23.91
N ARG A 5 -5.99 5.88 -23.76
CA ARG A 5 -6.84 4.73 -24.03
C ARG A 5 -6.72 4.36 -25.50
N ASP A 6 -6.02 3.28 -25.82
CA ASP A 6 -6.28 2.49 -27.04
C ASP A 6 -5.40 1.24 -27.16
N GLU A 7 -4.63 0.89 -26.13
CA GLU A 7 -3.93 -0.40 -26.11
C GLU A 7 -4.55 -1.27 -25.01
N HIS A 8 -5.23 -2.32 -25.41
CA HIS A 8 -5.58 -3.39 -24.48
C HIS A 8 -4.28 -3.84 -23.82
N PRO A 9 -4.18 -3.82 -22.49
CA PRO A 9 -2.97 -4.26 -21.82
C PRO A 9 -2.66 -5.69 -22.27
N ASP A 10 -1.38 -5.95 -22.51
CA ASP A 10 -0.88 -7.25 -22.94
C ASP A 10 -1.40 -8.34 -21.98
N PRO A 11 -2.18 -9.31 -22.46
CA PRO A 11 -2.72 -10.39 -21.61
C PRO A 11 -1.65 -11.12 -20.82
N SER A 12 -0.39 -11.14 -21.30
CA SER A 12 0.74 -11.76 -20.59
C SER A 12 1.10 -11.04 -19.29
N LEU A 13 0.71 -9.77 -19.13
CA LEU A 13 0.87 -9.01 -17.88
C LEU A 13 -0.07 -9.54 -16.80
N TYR A 14 -1.29 -9.94 -17.18
CA TYR A 14 -2.25 -10.57 -16.25
C TYR A 14 -1.82 -11.98 -15.84
N GLU A 15 -1.24 -12.76 -16.76
CA GLU A 15 -0.72 -14.09 -16.44
C GLU A 15 0.44 -14.03 -15.44
N ARG A 16 1.29 -12.99 -15.49
CA ARG A 16 2.37 -12.79 -14.51
C ARG A 16 1.86 -12.34 -13.15
N GLN A 17 0.69 -11.73 -13.09
CA GLN A 17 0.07 -11.24 -11.84
C GLN A 17 -0.81 -12.31 -11.19
N SER A 18 -1.09 -13.43 -11.87
CA SER A 18 -1.85 -14.53 -11.30
C SER A 18 -0.99 -15.26 -10.27
N LEU A 19 -1.15 -14.86 -9.00
CA LEU A 19 -0.59 -15.56 -7.84
C LEU A 19 -1.50 -16.74 -7.39
N VAL A 20 -2.45 -17.11 -8.24
CA VAL A 20 -3.35 -18.26 -8.00
C VAL A 20 -2.52 -19.51 -7.79
N GLY A 21 -2.51 -20.01 -6.57
CA GLY A 21 -1.81 -21.25 -6.19
C GLY A 21 -0.42 -21.07 -5.57
N VAL A 22 0.08 -19.85 -5.36
CA VAL A 22 1.25 -19.63 -4.51
C VAL A 22 0.78 -19.58 -3.05
N PRO A 23 1.07 -20.60 -2.23
CA PRO A 23 0.70 -20.54 -0.82
C PRO A 23 1.35 -19.34 -0.16
N TRP A 24 0.58 -18.51 0.50
CA TRP A 24 1.02 -17.34 1.27
C TRP A 24 2.16 -17.65 2.26
N GLN A 25 2.31 -18.91 2.63
CA GLN A 25 3.32 -19.43 3.56
C GLN A 25 4.70 -19.73 2.95
N ILE A 26 4.87 -19.69 1.63
CA ILE A 26 6.16 -20.04 0.99
C ILE A 26 7.14 -18.85 0.98
N ILE A 27 6.77 -17.71 1.54
CA ILE A 27 7.62 -16.53 1.55
C ILE A 27 8.39 -16.39 2.87
N GLY A 28 8.92 -17.51 3.35
CA GLY A 28 10.06 -17.49 4.27
C GLY A 28 11.40 -17.26 3.54
N GLY A 29 11.37 -17.04 2.25
CA GLY A 29 12.51 -16.60 1.47
C GLY A 29 12.66 -15.10 1.65
N VAL A 30 13.67 -14.71 2.39
CA VAL A 30 14.20 -13.37 2.48
C VAL A 30 14.24 -12.78 1.07
N LEU A 31 13.39 -11.78 0.81
CA LEU A 31 13.64 -10.86 -0.31
C LEU A 31 14.99 -10.23 0.01
N PRO A 32 16.05 -10.45 -0.79
CA PRO A 32 17.39 -10.10 -0.37
C PRO A 32 17.50 -8.59 -0.25
N GLY A 33 17.80 -8.14 0.97
CA GLY A 33 18.55 -6.93 1.23
C GLY A 33 18.13 -5.66 0.51
N HIS A 34 16.83 -5.30 0.51
CA HIS A 34 16.46 -3.93 0.18
C HIS A 34 16.70 -3.05 1.41
N GLU A 35 17.79 -2.30 1.38
CA GLU A 35 17.95 -1.17 2.27
C GLU A 35 16.97 -0.08 1.82
N VAL A 36 16.12 0.32 2.74
CA VAL A 36 15.12 1.38 2.53
C VAL A 36 15.54 2.57 3.38
N GLU A 37 15.82 3.68 2.74
CA GLU A 37 16.33 4.89 3.38
C GLU A 37 15.26 5.98 3.43
N GLU A 38 15.54 7.06 4.18
CA GLU A 38 14.68 8.25 4.16
C GLU A 38 14.59 8.84 2.75
N GLY A 39 13.39 9.20 2.32
CA GLY A 39 13.12 9.73 0.99
C GLY A 39 12.45 8.72 0.05
N VAL A 40 12.64 8.92 -1.24
CA VAL A 40 12.01 8.11 -2.30
C VAL A 40 12.77 6.80 -2.50
N ASN A 41 12.02 5.71 -2.48
CA ASN A 41 12.51 4.34 -2.66
C ASN A 41 11.68 3.58 -3.69
N TYR A 42 12.18 2.43 -4.13
CA TYR A 42 11.43 1.43 -4.89
C TYR A 42 11.57 0.07 -4.22
N LEU A 43 10.42 -0.53 -3.89
CA LEU A 43 10.34 -1.84 -3.26
C LEU A 43 10.04 -2.89 -4.34
N GLU A 44 10.88 -3.90 -4.48
CA GLU A 44 10.62 -5.00 -5.40
C GLU A 44 9.77 -6.07 -4.71
N MET A 45 8.62 -6.36 -5.31
CA MET A 45 7.68 -7.38 -4.85
C MET A 45 8.10 -8.76 -5.34
N ARG A 46 7.50 -9.81 -4.79
CA ARG A 46 7.81 -11.23 -5.12
C ARG A 46 7.72 -11.59 -6.60
N ASP A 47 6.92 -10.88 -7.37
CA ASP A 47 6.73 -11.10 -8.80
C ASP A 47 7.62 -10.21 -9.67
N GLY A 48 8.52 -9.42 -9.04
CA GLY A 48 9.41 -8.47 -9.70
C GLY A 48 8.77 -7.12 -10.01
N THR A 49 7.50 -6.90 -9.64
CA THR A 49 6.88 -5.57 -9.71
C THR A 49 7.55 -4.65 -8.71
N THR A 50 7.85 -3.41 -9.10
CA THR A 50 8.43 -2.41 -8.22
C THR A 50 7.37 -1.40 -7.78
N LEU A 51 7.26 -1.16 -6.47
CA LEU A 51 6.37 -0.16 -5.91
C LEU A 51 7.15 1.07 -5.45
N SER A 52 6.67 2.25 -5.81
CA SER A 52 7.23 3.51 -5.30
C SER A 52 6.84 3.69 -3.84
N ALA A 53 7.82 4.07 -3.03
CA ALA A 53 7.65 4.30 -1.61
C ALA A 53 8.33 5.61 -1.19
N MET A 54 7.74 6.31 -0.25
CA MET A 54 8.31 7.50 0.38
C MET A 54 8.43 7.27 1.87
N VAL A 55 9.66 7.25 2.37
CA VAL A 55 9.97 7.13 3.79
C VAL A 55 10.18 8.51 4.39
N ARG A 56 9.53 8.76 5.52
CA ARG A 56 9.66 9.99 6.28
C ARG A 56 9.90 9.65 7.73
N PHE A 57 10.98 10.19 8.29
CA PHE A 57 11.27 10.08 9.72
C PHE A 57 10.64 11.24 10.49
N PRO A 58 10.31 11.05 11.76
CA PRO A 58 9.90 12.13 12.63
C PRO A 58 11.10 13.05 12.91
N ASP A 59 10.81 14.28 13.34
CA ASP A 59 11.88 15.26 13.62
C ASP A 59 12.81 14.76 14.74
N PRO A 60 14.11 14.54 14.44
CA PRO A 60 15.04 13.98 15.42
C PRO A 60 15.28 14.88 16.64
N ARG A 61 14.98 16.17 16.52
CA ARG A 61 15.08 17.12 17.66
C ARG A 61 14.09 16.81 18.78
N PHE A 62 12.97 16.14 18.45
CA PHE A 62 11.92 15.76 19.40
C PHE A 62 11.90 14.27 19.69
N TYR A 63 12.29 13.43 18.72
CA TYR A 63 12.11 11.96 18.79
C TYR A 63 13.41 11.17 18.72
N GLY A 64 14.59 11.85 18.63
CA GLY A 64 15.90 11.20 18.53
C GLY A 64 16.17 10.59 17.16
N ASP A 65 17.22 9.76 17.08
CA ASP A 65 17.72 9.18 15.82
C ASP A 65 17.15 7.77 15.53
N GLY A 66 16.08 7.37 16.21
CA GLY A 66 15.47 6.05 16.06
C GLY A 66 16.08 4.95 16.94
N PRO A 67 15.69 3.66 16.75
CA PRO A 67 14.67 3.21 15.84
C PRO A 67 13.27 3.75 16.19
N TYR A 68 12.41 3.90 15.16
CA TYR A 68 11.11 4.54 15.31
C TYR A 68 9.95 3.53 15.30
N PRO A 69 8.86 3.76 16.06
CA PRO A 69 7.59 3.14 15.77
C PRO A 69 7.21 3.52 14.34
N THR A 70 6.77 2.55 13.53
CA THR A 70 6.65 2.74 12.09
C THR A 70 5.25 2.34 11.59
N VAL A 71 4.72 3.13 10.67
CA VAL A 71 3.46 2.83 9.99
C VAL A 71 3.64 2.86 8.47
N ILE A 72 2.83 2.05 7.79
CA ILE A 72 2.71 2.02 6.33
C ILE A 72 1.34 2.58 5.96
N GLU A 73 1.30 3.46 4.97
CA GLU A 73 0.10 3.91 4.28
C GLU A 73 0.17 3.44 2.83
N LEU A 74 -0.63 2.42 2.49
CA LEU A 74 -0.66 1.78 1.17
C LEU A 74 -1.94 2.19 0.44
N SER A 75 -1.82 2.86 -0.70
CA SER A 75 -2.95 3.50 -1.36
C SER A 75 -2.79 3.53 -2.89
N GLY A 76 -3.94 3.58 -3.57
CA GLY A 76 -4.02 3.88 -5.00
C GLY A 76 -4.05 5.38 -5.32
N TYR A 77 -4.01 6.25 -4.30
CA TYR A 77 -3.98 7.70 -4.51
C TYR A 77 -2.57 8.18 -4.84
N ASP A 78 -1.82 8.76 -3.90
CA ASP A 78 -0.43 9.14 -4.15
C ASP A 78 0.42 9.19 -2.86
N PRO A 79 0.44 8.13 -2.03
CA PRO A 79 1.11 8.15 -0.73
C PRO A 79 2.63 8.28 -0.83
N SER A 80 3.22 7.91 -1.97
CA SER A 80 4.66 8.06 -2.20
C SER A 80 5.06 9.45 -2.72
N ASN A 81 4.13 10.40 -2.80
CA ASN A 81 4.42 11.77 -3.19
C ASN A 81 5.36 12.44 -2.17
N PRO A 82 6.56 12.91 -2.57
CA PRO A 82 7.50 13.48 -1.63
C PRO A 82 7.04 14.82 -1.02
N ASN A 83 6.13 15.53 -1.70
CA ASN A 83 5.71 16.88 -1.31
C ASN A 83 4.35 16.92 -0.61
N ASP A 84 3.54 15.86 -0.74
CA ASP A 84 2.15 15.85 -0.25
C ASP A 84 1.83 14.48 0.37
N PRO A 85 2.16 14.26 1.66
CA PRO A 85 1.85 13.01 2.34
C PRO A 85 0.34 12.86 2.55
N GLU A 86 -0.16 11.63 2.45
CA GLU A 86 -1.56 11.34 2.79
C GLU A 86 -1.85 11.55 4.28
N PRO A 87 -3.14 11.74 4.65
CA PRO A 87 -3.53 12.10 6.01
C PRO A 87 -3.06 11.13 7.10
N GLY A 88 -3.01 9.83 6.81
CA GLY A 88 -2.52 8.82 7.76
C GLY A 88 -1.07 9.02 8.11
N SER A 89 -0.24 9.22 7.10
CA SER A 89 1.19 9.51 7.25
C SER A 89 1.45 10.82 8.00
N MET A 90 0.68 11.89 7.68
CA MET A 90 0.78 13.18 8.36
C MET A 90 0.50 13.05 9.87
N ILE A 91 -0.57 12.37 10.21
CA ILE A 91 -0.98 12.17 11.62
C ILE A 91 0.10 11.35 12.34
N ALA A 92 0.57 10.26 11.76
CA ALA A 92 1.57 9.40 12.36
C ALA A 92 2.88 10.15 12.67
N GLN A 93 3.37 10.95 11.72
CA GLN A 93 4.57 11.77 11.92
C GLN A 93 4.43 12.76 13.06
N ALA A 94 3.26 13.39 13.23
CA ALA A 94 2.99 14.30 14.32
C ALA A 94 3.09 13.65 15.71
N PHE A 95 2.95 12.31 15.76
CA PHE A 95 3.09 11.51 16.99
C PHE A 95 4.43 10.78 17.09
N GLY A 96 5.41 11.10 16.25
CA GLY A 96 6.76 10.55 16.33
C GLY A 96 6.95 9.19 15.66
N TYR A 97 6.04 8.79 14.79
CA TYR A 97 6.21 7.61 13.97
C TYR A 97 7.01 7.90 12.71
N ALA A 98 7.83 6.98 12.28
CA ALA A 98 8.25 6.94 10.89
C ALA A 98 7.05 6.50 10.03
N SER A 99 6.88 7.10 8.85
CA SER A 99 5.84 6.74 7.91
C SER A 99 6.42 6.31 6.57
N VAL A 100 5.82 5.27 5.99
CA VAL A 100 6.15 4.77 4.65
C VAL A 100 4.91 4.82 3.80
N GLY A 101 4.81 5.83 2.94
CA GLY A 101 3.73 5.95 1.96
C GLY A 101 4.08 5.15 0.71
N ILE A 102 3.26 4.17 0.34
CA ILE A 102 3.52 3.25 -0.77
C ILE A 102 2.36 3.31 -1.77
N ASN A 103 2.67 3.60 -3.04
CA ASN A 103 1.70 3.50 -4.11
C ASN A 103 1.44 2.04 -4.48
N LEU A 104 0.17 1.68 -4.62
CA LEU A 104 -0.23 0.39 -5.15
C LEU A 104 0.31 0.18 -6.57
N ARG A 105 0.42 -1.09 -6.99
CA ARG A 105 0.81 -1.43 -8.37
C ARG A 105 -0.06 -0.68 -9.39
N GLY A 106 0.56 -0.18 -10.45
CA GLY A 106 -0.11 0.57 -11.52
C GLY A 106 -0.55 1.98 -11.14
N THR A 107 -0.17 2.50 -9.95
CA THR A 107 -0.48 3.88 -9.52
C THR A 107 0.77 4.69 -9.24
N GLY A 108 0.69 6.00 -9.38
CA GLY A 108 1.83 6.92 -9.16
C GLY A 108 3.04 6.53 -9.99
N CYS A 109 4.16 6.27 -9.32
CA CYS A 109 5.41 5.80 -9.93
C CYS A 109 5.64 4.29 -9.76
N SER A 110 4.64 3.54 -9.27
CA SER A 110 4.70 2.08 -9.15
C SER A 110 4.52 1.39 -10.50
N GLY A 111 5.23 0.29 -10.70
CA GLY A 111 5.04 -0.61 -11.83
C GLY A 111 3.78 -1.48 -11.70
N GLY A 112 3.54 -2.33 -12.70
CA GLY A 112 2.40 -3.24 -12.72
C GLY A 112 1.11 -2.61 -13.24
N VAL A 113 -0.02 -3.26 -12.96
CA VAL A 113 -1.36 -2.83 -13.37
C VAL A 113 -2.24 -2.74 -12.13
N PHE A 114 -2.99 -1.65 -12.02
CA PHE A 114 -3.95 -1.44 -10.94
C PHE A 114 -5.20 -2.29 -11.16
N ASP A 115 -5.58 -3.05 -10.14
CA ASP A 115 -6.81 -3.84 -10.12
C ASP A 115 -7.36 -3.87 -8.67
N VAL A 116 -8.42 -3.12 -8.45
CA VAL A 116 -8.94 -2.75 -7.12
C VAL A 116 -9.06 -3.94 -6.17
N PHE A 117 -8.28 -3.92 -5.09
CA PHE A 117 -8.24 -4.93 -4.02
C PHE A 117 -7.95 -6.36 -4.49
N SER A 118 -7.23 -6.50 -5.60
CA SER A 118 -6.85 -7.80 -6.15
C SER A 118 -5.93 -8.60 -5.22
N GLU A 119 -5.83 -9.91 -5.47
CA GLU A 119 -4.89 -10.78 -4.74
C GLU A 119 -3.43 -10.33 -4.90
N ALA A 120 -3.09 -9.77 -6.06
CA ALA A 120 -1.76 -9.23 -6.30
C ALA A 120 -1.46 -8.02 -5.41
N GLU A 121 -2.40 -7.09 -5.26
CA GLU A 121 -2.27 -5.95 -4.34
C GLU A 121 -2.18 -6.39 -2.88
N GLN A 122 -2.91 -7.43 -2.49
CA GLN A 122 -2.83 -8.01 -1.15
C GLN A 122 -1.44 -8.61 -0.89
N ALA A 123 -0.87 -9.31 -1.89
CA ALA A 123 0.47 -9.86 -1.83
C ALA A 123 1.55 -8.77 -1.73
N ASP A 124 1.38 -7.69 -2.48
CA ASP A 124 2.24 -6.52 -2.39
C ASP A 124 2.25 -5.92 -0.99
N GLY A 125 1.08 -5.75 -0.40
CA GLY A 125 0.97 -5.26 0.96
C GLY A 125 1.65 -6.16 1.99
N TYR A 126 1.53 -7.48 1.83
CA TYR A 126 2.27 -8.45 2.64
C TYR A 126 3.78 -8.25 2.49
N ASP A 127 4.28 -8.22 1.24
CA ASP A 127 5.71 -8.08 0.96
C ASP A 127 6.26 -6.75 1.48
N ALA A 128 5.53 -5.66 1.26
CA ALA A 128 5.91 -4.34 1.74
C ALA A 128 6.05 -4.31 3.27
N ILE A 129 5.13 -4.93 4.01
CA ILE A 129 5.22 -5.05 5.47
C ILE A 129 6.49 -5.79 5.87
N GLU A 130 6.76 -6.95 5.24
CA GLU A 130 7.92 -7.77 5.57
C GLU A 130 9.25 -7.12 5.18
N ILE A 131 9.29 -6.33 4.11
CA ILE A 131 10.47 -5.56 3.71
C ILE A 131 10.73 -4.42 4.71
N VAL A 132 9.71 -3.62 5.00
CA VAL A 132 9.86 -2.45 5.87
C VAL A 132 10.17 -2.86 7.31
N ALA A 133 9.49 -3.87 7.83
CA ALA A 133 9.69 -4.31 9.22
C ALA A 133 11.14 -4.74 9.54
N ARG A 134 11.91 -5.17 8.54
CA ARG A 134 13.30 -5.60 8.70
C ARG A 134 14.32 -4.47 8.66
N GLN A 135 13.89 -3.24 8.41
CA GLN A 135 14.80 -2.12 8.35
C GLN A 135 15.35 -1.78 9.75
N PRO A 136 16.63 -1.39 9.86
CA PRO A 136 17.27 -1.14 11.16
C PRO A 136 16.67 0.04 11.92
N TRP A 137 15.97 0.94 11.23
CA TRP A 137 15.29 2.08 11.82
C TRP A 137 13.85 1.77 12.29
N VAL A 138 13.36 0.55 12.10
CA VAL A 138 12.02 0.11 12.56
C VAL A 138 12.10 -0.49 13.96
N LEU A 139 11.38 0.10 14.89
CA LEU A 139 11.37 -0.34 16.28
C LEU A 139 10.77 -1.75 16.42
N ASN A 140 11.50 -2.65 17.05
CA ASN A 140 11.09 -4.03 17.33
C ASN A 140 10.75 -4.89 16.08
N ASN A 141 11.16 -4.47 14.91
CA ASN A 141 10.87 -5.15 13.63
C ASN A 141 9.36 -5.39 13.38
N VAL A 142 8.51 -4.49 13.83
CA VAL A 142 7.07 -4.55 13.59
C VAL A 142 6.56 -3.21 13.07
N VAL A 143 5.54 -3.26 12.22
CA VAL A 143 4.91 -2.07 11.65
C VAL A 143 3.41 -2.09 11.89
N GLY A 144 2.80 -0.91 11.94
CA GLY A 144 1.36 -0.73 11.81
C GLY A 144 0.97 -0.33 10.41
N MET A 145 -0.32 -0.36 10.09
CA MET A 145 -0.87 0.34 8.94
C MET A 145 -1.82 1.44 9.40
N VAL A 146 -1.84 2.53 8.65
CA VAL A 146 -2.69 3.69 8.89
C VAL A 146 -3.29 4.16 7.57
N GLY A 147 -4.46 4.77 7.58
CA GLY A 147 -5.00 5.36 6.37
C GLY A 147 -6.50 5.64 6.43
N LEU A 148 -6.91 6.53 5.54
CA LEU A 148 -8.26 7.02 5.40
C LEU A 148 -8.85 6.61 4.06
N SER A 149 -10.11 6.11 4.03
CA SER A 149 -10.82 5.77 2.80
C SER A 149 -10.13 4.61 2.06
N TYR A 150 -9.55 4.83 0.89
CA TYR A 150 -8.88 3.78 0.12
C TYR A 150 -7.77 3.10 0.93
N SER A 151 -6.85 3.88 1.50
CA SER A 151 -5.77 3.36 2.37
C SER A 151 -6.30 2.74 3.68
N GLY A 152 -7.52 3.10 4.11
CA GLY A 152 -8.24 2.42 5.17
C GLY A 152 -8.70 1.02 4.76
N ASN A 153 -9.31 0.89 3.57
CA ASN A 153 -9.79 -0.39 3.06
C ASN A 153 -8.64 -1.36 2.76
N THR A 154 -7.56 -0.86 2.16
CA THR A 154 -6.37 -1.66 1.82
C THR A 154 -5.85 -2.43 3.04
N GLN A 155 -5.89 -1.83 4.22
CA GLN A 155 -5.45 -2.48 5.46
C GLN A 155 -6.22 -3.76 5.77
N LEU A 156 -7.53 -3.81 5.49
CA LEU A 156 -8.36 -4.98 5.76
C LEU A 156 -7.97 -6.15 4.86
N TYR A 157 -7.73 -5.88 3.58
CA TYR A 157 -7.31 -6.89 2.61
C TYR A 157 -5.90 -7.39 2.89
N VAL A 158 -4.96 -6.48 3.15
CA VAL A 158 -3.59 -6.83 3.51
C VAL A 158 -3.55 -7.58 4.85
N GLY A 159 -4.29 -7.11 5.86
CA GLY A 159 -4.37 -7.77 7.17
C GLY A 159 -4.93 -9.19 7.08
N SER A 160 -5.82 -9.46 6.12
CA SER A 160 -6.35 -10.82 5.89
C SER A 160 -5.28 -11.84 5.50
N THR A 161 -4.17 -11.39 4.91
CA THR A 161 -3.01 -12.21 4.55
C THR A 161 -2.11 -12.56 5.74
N LYS A 162 -2.34 -11.91 6.89
CA LYS A 162 -1.66 -12.16 8.19
C LYS A 162 -0.14 -12.03 8.13
N PRO A 163 0.43 -10.89 7.71
CA PRO A 163 1.88 -10.70 7.75
C PRO A 163 2.40 -10.83 9.18
N PRO A 164 3.46 -11.61 9.41
CA PRO A 164 3.99 -11.87 10.75
C PRO A 164 4.42 -10.62 11.53
N HIS A 165 4.89 -9.58 10.80
CA HIS A 165 5.38 -8.35 11.40
C HIS A 165 4.35 -7.20 11.39
N LEU A 166 3.09 -7.49 11.06
CA LEU A 166 1.98 -6.55 11.18
C LEU A 166 1.45 -6.52 12.62
N ALA A 167 1.65 -5.41 13.31
CA ALA A 167 1.27 -5.26 14.72
C ALA A 167 -0.13 -4.67 14.93
N ALA A 168 -0.56 -3.75 14.07
CA ALA A 168 -1.84 -3.04 14.24
C ALA A 168 -2.36 -2.47 12.92
N LEU A 169 -3.67 -2.27 12.87
CA LEU A 169 -4.39 -1.58 11.80
C LEU A 169 -5.14 -0.39 12.38
N ALA A 170 -4.99 0.79 11.76
CA ALA A 170 -5.75 1.99 12.10
C ALA A 170 -6.53 2.46 10.86
N SER A 171 -7.60 1.74 10.57
CA SER A 171 -8.44 1.94 9.39
C SER A 171 -9.54 2.96 9.65
N LEU A 172 -9.59 4.02 8.84
CA LEU A 172 -10.58 5.09 8.93
C LEU A 172 -11.45 5.13 7.68
N SER A 173 -12.76 5.37 7.85
CA SER A 173 -13.74 5.50 6.75
C SER A 173 -13.72 4.32 5.78
N VAL A 174 -13.77 3.11 6.32
CA VAL A 174 -13.74 1.88 5.54
C VAL A 174 -15.13 1.51 5.01
N ILE A 175 -15.12 0.76 3.90
CA ILE A 175 -16.30 0.20 3.26
C ILE A 175 -16.37 -1.28 3.65
N GLU A 176 -17.48 -1.67 4.24
CA GLU A 176 -17.71 -3.06 4.64
C GLU A 176 -17.95 -3.97 3.42
N ASP A 177 -18.68 -3.46 2.42
CA ASP A 177 -19.09 -4.21 1.24
C ASP A 177 -19.10 -3.29 0.02
N SER A 178 -18.21 -3.56 -0.93
CA SER A 178 -18.08 -2.77 -2.16
C SER A 178 -19.34 -2.84 -3.03
N TRP A 179 -20.08 -3.97 -2.99
CA TRP A 179 -21.36 -4.07 -3.68
C TRP A 179 -22.39 -3.13 -3.08
N GLN A 180 -22.50 -3.08 -1.76
CA GLN A 180 -23.41 -2.16 -1.07
C GLN A 180 -23.07 -0.70 -1.32
N MET A 181 -21.80 -0.37 -1.50
CA MET A 181 -21.38 0.97 -1.89
C MET A 181 -21.85 1.31 -3.32
N ALA A 182 -21.70 0.38 -4.26
CA ALA A 182 -22.02 0.60 -5.67
C ALA A 182 -23.52 0.48 -5.96
N TRP A 183 -24.22 -0.41 -5.26
CA TRP A 183 -25.67 -0.70 -5.42
C TRP A 183 -26.40 -0.74 -4.08
N PRO A 184 -26.46 0.38 -3.34
CA PRO A 184 -27.21 0.41 -2.08
C PRO A 184 -28.68 0.07 -2.32
N GLY A 185 -29.18 -0.98 -1.66
CA GLY A 185 -30.54 -1.48 -1.88
C GLY A 185 -30.84 -1.98 -3.30
N GLY A 186 -29.84 -2.36 -4.05
CA GLY A 186 -29.95 -2.83 -5.45
C GLY A 186 -30.07 -1.73 -6.49
N ILE A 187 -29.92 -0.46 -6.13
CA ILE A 187 -29.99 0.68 -7.04
C ILE A 187 -28.55 1.20 -7.28
N TYR A 188 -28.16 1.32 -8.56
CA TYR A 188 -26.83 1.82 -8.89
C TYR A 188 -26.58 3.25 -8.39
N ASN A 189 -25.50 3.43 -7.64
CA ASN A 189 -25.07 4.73 -7.15
C ASN A 189 -24.40 5.53 -8.27
N ALA A 190 -25.21 6.26 -9.05
CA ALA A 190 -24.74 7.07 -10.17
C ALA A 190 -24.04 8.37 -9.73
N GLY A 191 -24.02 8.67 -8.45
CA GLY A 191 -23.31 9.81 -7.88
C GLY A 191 -21.83 9.49 -7.65
N PHE A 192 -21.45 9.34 -6.39
CA PHE A 192 -20.05 9.15 -6.00
C PHE A 192 -19.37 7.97 -6.70
N THR A 193 -19.97 6.78 -6.70
CA THR A 193 -19.32 5.56 -7.23
C THR A 193 -19.00 5.68 -8.71
N LYS A 194 -19.94 6.19 -9.51
CA LYS A 194 -19.74 6.37 -10.95
C LYS A 194 -18.59 7.35 -11.22
N GLN A 195 -18.65 8.52 -10.61
CA GLN A 195 -17.64 9.56 -10.82
C GLN A 195 -16.26 9.07 -10.37
N TRP A 196 -16.18 8.43 -9.21
CA TRP A 196 -14.92 7.93 -8.67
C TRP A 196 -14.27 6.87 -9.58
N LEU A 197 -15.05 5.94 -10.12
CA LEU A 197 -14.57 4.95 -11.08
C LEU A 197 -14.13 5.57 -12.41
N GLU A 198 -14.88 6.56 -12.92
CA GLU A 198 -14.54 7.26 -14.18
C GLU A 198 -13.26 8.09 -14.07
N GLU A 199 -12.97 8.64 -12.90
CA GLU A 199 -11.74 9.41 -12.64
C GLU A 199 -10.49 8.53 -12.51
N ARG A 200 -10.66 7.22 -12.31
CA ARG A 200 -9.55 6.27 -12.04
C ARG A 200 -9.29 5.28 -13.18
N ASN A 201 -10.08 5.33 -14.24
CA ASN A 201 -9.92 4.49 -15.44
C ASN A 201 -9.10 5.18 -16.53
#